data_538f60046473cf5ef710d0a8b02ca686
#
_entry.id   538f60046473cf5ef710d0a8b02ca686
#
_cell.length_a   1.000
_cell.length_b   1.000
_cell.length_c   1.000
_cell.angle_alpha   90.00
_cell.angle_beta   90.00
_cell.angle_gamma   90.00
#
_symmetry.space_group_name_H-M   'P 1'
#
loop_
_entity.id
_entity.type
_entity.pdbx_description
1 polymer ?
#
loop_
_entity_poly.entity_id
_entity_poly.type
_entity_poly.pdbx_seq_one_letter_code
_entity_poly.pdbx_strand_id
1 'polypeptide(L)'
;MAGAVQALLREPLVHFVLLGALIFGADAVLHPPPKDDKVITVTKAMRQSFIENFDEDKSRTPSDAEMEKMIESWVASEILYREGKALGVDRGDNMIRDRVAFKLQLLIFDQIRVPQPTEDQLRAWFADNHARFDEQERVGFYLTPPTDEMTAQRQLAEIEGQHESEDLQKQTRAILGRPVASLAASFGDNFRDALLALPQGQWKVLQSKDGWHVVRLDSRRAGVVASLDNVRDEAVRLWLTDETRKRAWEAVSRLKAAYTVRYEQ
;
A
#
# COMPACT_ATOMS: atom_id res chain seq x y z
N MET A 1 8.56 -77.11 -13.97
CA MET A 1 8.09 -75.76 -14.13
C MET A 1 9.16 -74.62 -13.93
N ALA A 2 10.17 -74.83 -13.05
CA ALA A 2 11.23 -73.82 -12.80
C ALA A 2 12.15 -73.54 -14.03
N GLY A 3 12.41 -74.55 -14.90
CA GLY A 3 13.28 -74.35 -16.07
C GLY A 3 12.69 -73.48 -17.19
N ALA A 4 11.37 -73.48 -17.36
CA ALA A 4 10.69 -72.63 -18.38
C ALA A 4 10.70 -71.20 -17.98
N VAL A 5 10.55 -70.82 -16.70
CA VAL A 5 10.63 -69.49 -16.19
C VAL A 5 12.04 -68.88 -16.30
N GLN A 6 13.07 -69.72 -16.03
CA GLN A 6 14.49 -69.33 -16.20
C GLN A 6 14.88 -69.10 -17.66
N ALA A 7 14.32 -69.89 -18.60
CA ALA A 7 14.54 -69.71 -20.01
C ALA A 7 13.87 -68.37 -20.50
N LEU A 8 12.63 -68.09 -20.04
CA LEU A 8 11.88 -66.88 -20.37
C LEU A 8 12.59 -65.62 -19.86
N LEU A 9 13.18 -65.65 -18.65
CA LEU A 9 13.96 -64.57 -18.06
C LEU A 9 15.30 -64.30 -18.76
N ARG A 10 15.76 -65.19 -19.66
CA ARG A 10 16.97 -65.00 -20.46
C ARG A 10 16.68 -64.48 -21.85
N GLU A 11 15.41 -64.36 -22.26
CA GLU A 11 15.03 -63.89 -23.58
C GLU A 11 15.16 -62.36 -23.66
N PRO A 12 15.94 -61.81 -24.60
CA PRO A 12 16.11 -60.35 -24.77
C PRO A 12 14.77 -59.61 -24.98
N LEU A 13 13.80 -60.28 -25.59
CA LEU A 13 12.46 -59.71 -25.83
C LEU A 13 11.72 -59.47 -24.52
N VAL A 14 11.85 -60.38 -23.55
CA VAL A 14 11.22 -60.22 -22.24
C VAL A 14 11.82 -59.03 -21.46
N HIS A 15 13.12 -58.84 -21.53
CA HIS A 15 13.78 -57.69 -20.93
C HIS A 15 13.34 -56.38 -21.58
N PHE A 16 13.20 -56.36 -22.92
CA PHE A 16 12.73 -55.19 -23.67
C PHE A 16 11.30 -54.82 -23.28
N VAL A 17 10.39 -55.81 -23.17
CA VAL A 17 9.01 -55.59 -22.75
C VAL A 17 8.93 -55.10 -21.31
N LEU A 18 9.70 -55.69 -20.38
CA LEU A 18 9.74 -55.26 -18.98
C LEU A 18 10.31 -53.85 -18.85
N LEU A 19 11.37 -53.53 -19.55
CA LEU A 19 11.97 -52.20 -19.54
C LEU A 19 11.02 -51.16 -20.16
N GLY A 20 10.36 -51.50 -21.25
CA GLY A 20 9.34 -50.68 -21.87
C GLY A 20 8.15 -50.41 -20.95
N ALA A 21 7.65 -51.48 -20.27
CA ALA A 21 6.58 -51.36 -19.30
C ALA A 21 6.97 -50.48 -18.09
N LEU A 22 8.23 -50.58 -17.66
CA LEU A 22 8.76 -49.78 -16.54
C LEU A 22 8.90 -48.29 -16.95
N ILE A 23 9.41 -48.03 -18.16
CA ILE A 23 9.51 -46.66 -18.69
C ILE A 23 8.12 -46.05 -18.91
N PHE A 24 7.18 -46.80 -19.53
CA PHE A 24 5.81 -46.32 -19.70
C PHE A 24 5.07 -46.14 -18.39
N GLY A 25 5.27 -47.04 -17.41
CA GLY A 25 4.70 -46.89 -16.08
C GLY A 25 5.25 -45.66 -15.34
N ALA A 26 6.56 -45.43 -15.43
CA ALA A 26 7.21 -44.26 -14.85
C ALA A 26 6.70 -42.95 -15.56
N ASP A 27 6.59 -42.96 -16.88
CA ASP A 27 6.09 -41.87 -17.66
C ASP A 27 4.62 -41.53 -17.29
N ALA A 28 3.76 -42.52 -17.17
CA ALA A 28 2.36 -42.35 -16.76
C ALA A 28 2.19 -41.80 -15.33
N VAL A 29 3.14 -42.08 -14.44
CA VAL A 29 3.14 -41.53 -13.07
C VAL A 29 3.73 -40.13 -13.01
N LEU A 30 4.80 -39.88 -13.77
CA LEU A 30 5.50 -38.59 -13.78
C LEU A 30 4.79 -37.56 -14.65
N HIS A 31 4.09 -37.98 -15.70
CA HIS A 31 3.33 -37.15 -16.64
C HIS A 31 1.89 -37.67 -16.74
N PRO A 32 1.07 -37.50 -15.68
CA PRO A 32 -0.35 -37.86 -15.75
C PRO A 32 -0.98 -37.17 -16.99
N PRO A 33 -1.91 -37.86 -17.70
CA PRO A 33 -2.54 -37.32 -18.88
C PRO A 33 -3.11 -35.91 -18.54
N PRO A 34 -3.00 -34.95 -19.47
CA PRO A 34 -3.54 -33.62 -19.26
C PRO A 34 -5.01 -33.79 -18.85
N LYS A 35 -5.41 -33.14 -17.74
CA LYS A 35 -6.82 -33.03 -17.38
C LYS A 35 -7.56 -32.54 -18.63
N ASP A 36 -8.72 -33.13 -18.93
CA ASP A 36 -9.53 -32.69 -20.06
C ASP A 36 -9.87 -31.21 -19.88
N ASP A 37 -9.07 -30.37 -20.48
CA ASP A 37 -9.18 -28.89 -20.36
C ASP A 37 -10.51 -28.36 -20.92
N LYS A 38 -11.27 -29.21 -21.62
CA LYS A 38 -12.59 -28.89 -22.16
C LYS A 38 -13.74 -29.18 -21.18
N VAL A 39 -13.48 -29.87 -20.06
CA VAL A 39 -14.49 -30.12 -19.02
C VAL A 39 -14.42 -29.04 -17.96
N ILE A 40 -15.53 -28.34 -17.75
CA ILE A 40 -15.72 -27.36 -16.67
C ILE A 40 -16.69 -27.94 -15.65
N THR A 41 -16.23 -28.12 -14.42
CA THR A 41 -17.04 -28.65 -13.34
C THR A 41 -17.45 -27.55 -12.37
N VAL A 42 -18.74 -27.27 -12.26
CA VAL A 42 -19.29 -26.37 -11.24
C VAL A 42 -19.50 -27.17 -9.96
N THR A 43 -18.62 -26.95 -8.98
CA THR A 43 -18.66 -27.70 -7.71
C THR A 43 -19.71 -27.14 -6.76
N LYS A 44 -20.09 -27.95 -5.75
CA LYS A 44 -20.99 -27.48 -4.66
C LYS A 44 -20.37 -26.31 -3.89
N ALA A 45 -19.06 -26.33 -3.65
CA ALA A 45 -18.34 -25.23 -2.98
C ALA A 45 -18.44 -23.93 -3.77
N MET A 46 -18.33 -23.98 -5.10
CA MET A 46 -18.52 -22.80 -5.96
C MET A 46 -19.94 -22.26 -5.88
N ARG A 47 -20.94 -23.13 -5.94
CA ARG A 47 -22.35 -22.68 -5.76
C ARG A 47 -22.55 -22.01 -4.40
N GLN A 48 -21.94 -22.55 -3.36
CA GLN A 48 -21.99 -21.97 -2.03
C GLN A 48 -21.33 -20.59 -1.99
N SER A 49 -20.16 -20.42 -2.62
CA SER A 49 -19.52 -19.11 -2.70
C SER A 49 -20.33 -18.08 -3.48
N PHE A 50 -21.10 -18.48 -4.49
CA PHE A 50 -22.02 -17.59 -5.19
C PHE A 50 -23.14 -17.10 -4.27
N ILE A 51 -23.66 -17.98 -3.42
CA ILE A 51 -24.69 -17.61 -2.43
C ILE A 51 -24.12 -16.61 -1.42
N GLU A 52 -22.92 -16.87 -0.90
CA GLU A 52 -22.27 -16.03 0.12
C GLU A 52 -21.90 -14.63 -0.40
N ASN A 53 -21.62 -14.50 -1.71
CA ASN A 53 -21.23 -13.24 -2.34
C ASN A 53 -22.36 -12.57 -3.14
N PHE A 54 -23.58 -13.10 -3.09
CA PHE A 54 -24.67 -12.61 -3.92
C PHE A 54 -25.22 -11.27 -3.45
N ASP A 55 -25.26 -11.05 -2.15
CA ASP A 55 -25.84 -9.85 -1.54
C ASP A 55 -24.87 -9.36 -0.46
N GLU A 56 -24.41 -8.11 -0.56
CA GLU A 56 -23.51 -7.51 0.42
C GLU A 56 -24.13 -7.48 1.83
N ASP A 57 -25.44 -7.28 1.90
CA ASP A 57 -26.19 -7.25 3.17
C ASP A 57 -26.60 -8.65 3.67
N LYS A 58 -26.34 -9.72 2.91
CA LYS A 58 -26.74 -11.11 3.21
C LYS A 58 -28.23 -11.26 3.53
N SER A 59 -29.07 -10.39 2.96
CA SER A 59 -30.48 -10.29 3.27
C SER A 59 -31.32 -11.37 2.59
N ARG A 60 -30.81 -11.92 1.47
CA ARG A 60 -31.52 -12.99 0.72
C ARG A 60 -30.53 -13.91 -0.02
N THR A 61 -31.00 -15.09 -0.35
CA THR A 61 -30.34 -16.03 -1.25
C THR A 61 -30.75 -15.76 -2.70
N PRO A 62 -29.86 -16.06 -3.70
CA PRO A 62 -30.25 -15.95 -5.10
C PRO A 62 -31.37 -16.92 -5.47
N SER A 63 -32.27 -16.49 -6.34
CA SER A 63 -33.21 -17.37 -7.01
C SER A 63 -32.51 -18.32 -7.98
N ASP A 64 -33.18 -19.38 -8.40
CA ASP A 64 -32.59 -20.35 -9.35
C ASP A 64 -32.16 -19.68 -10.65
N ALA A 65 -32.95 -18.74 -11.18
CA ALA A 65 -32.61 -17.99 -12.39
C ALA A 65 -31.39 -17.06 -12.22
N GLU A 66 -31.23 -16.45 -11.04
CA GLU A 66 -30.05 -15.64 -10.71
C GLU A 66 -28.82 -16.52 -10.54
N MET A 67 -28.96 -17.67 -9.88
CA MET A 67 -27.90 -18.66 -9.75
C MET A 67 -27.43 -19.17 -11.10
N GLU A 68 -28.35 -19.49 -12.00
CA GLU A 68 -28.04 -19.96 -13.35
C GLU A 68 -27.25 -18.91 -14.13
N LYS A 69 -27.65 -17.63 -14.09
CA LYS A 69 -26.93 -16.53 -14.71
C LYS A 69 -25.52 -16.33 -14.14
N MET A 70 -25.34 -16.46 -12.83
CA MET A 70 -24.03 -16.37 -12.19
C MET A 70 -23.12 -17.52 -12.64
N ILE A 71 -23.66 -18.74 -12.69
CA ILE A 71 -22.92 -19.90 -13.19
C ILE A 71 -22.53 -19.73 -14.66
N GLU A 72 -23.46 -19.28 -15.51
CA GLU A 72 -23.21 -19.04 -16.93
C GLU A 72 -22.11 -17.98 -17.14
N SER A 73 -22.19 -16.86 -16.42
CA SER A 73 -21.16 -15.81 -16.45
C SER A 73 -19.80 -16.33 -15.99
N TRP A 74 -19.77 -17.12 -14.93
CA TRP A 74 -18.54 -17.72 -14.43
C TRP A 74 -17.95 -18.73 -15.43
N VAL A 75 -18.78 -19.59 -16.03
CA VAL A 75 -18.37 -20.56 -17.05
C VAL A 75 -17.78 -19.83 -18.27
N ALA A 76 -18.40 -18.74 -18.71
CA ALA A 76 -17.88 -17.94 -19.82
C ALA A 76 -16.49 -17.37 -19.47
N SER A 77 -16.32 -16.85 -18.27
CA SER A 77 -15.02 -16.34 -17.79
C SER A 77 -13.95 -17.44 -17.71
N GLU A 78 -14.34 -18.64 -17.26
CA GLU A 78 -13.41 -19.78 -17.17
C GLU A 78 -12.98 -20.26 -18.55
N ILE A 79 -13.90 -20.27 -19.52
CA ILE A 79 -13.57 -20.58 -20.94
C ILE A 79 -12.57 -19.57 -21.47
N LEU A 80 -12.83 -18.26 -21.30
CA LEU A 80 -11.93 -17.20 -21.76
C LEU A 80 -10.56 -17.30 -21.09
N TYR A 81 -10.50 -17.63 -19.81
CA TYR A 81 -9.24 -17.84 -19.10
C TYR A 81 -8.45 -19.02 -19.70
N ARG A 82 -9.09 -20.18 -19.92
CA ARG A 82 -8.43 -21.37 -20.49
C ARG A 82 -7.95 -21.13 -21.92
N GLU A 83 -8.79 -20.57 -22.78
CA GLU A 83 -8.40 -20.23 -24.15
C GLU A 83 -7.31 -19.16 -24.18
N GLY A 84 -7.39 -18.14 -23.33
CA GLY A 84 -6.36 -17.11 -23.19
C GLY A 84 -5.01 -17.70 -22.75
N LYS A 85 -5.03 -18.64 -21.79
CA LYS A 85 -3.81 -19.37 -21.37
C LYS A 85 -3.24 -20.22 -22.51
N ALA A 86 -4.09 -20.89 -23.27
CA ALA A 86 -3.67 -21.70 -24.41
C ALA A 86 -3.04 -20.85 -25.52
N LEU A 87 -3.57 -19.65 -25.78
CA LEU A 87 -3.01 -18.68 -26.71
C LEU A 87 -1.76 -17.96 -26.17
N GLY A 88 -1.47 -18.10 -24.89
CA GLY A 88 -0.31 -17.47 -24.24
C GLY A 88 -0.42 -15.95 -24.10
N VAL A 89 -1.64 -15.39 -24.02
CA VAL A 89 -1.85 -13.93 -23.88
C VAL A 89 -1.31 -13.37 -22.55
N ASP A 90 -1.02 -14.24 -21.59
CA ASP A 90 -0.39 -13.89 -20.33
C ASP A 90 1.15 -13.77 -20.41
N ARG A 91 1.75 -14.23 -21.51
CA ARG A 91 3.21 -14.25 -21.69
C ARG A 91 3.71 -12.89 -22.10
N GLY A 92 4.67 -12.35 -21.34
CA GLY A 92 5.26 -11.03 -21.61
C GLY A 92 4.36 -9.84 -21.23
N ASP A 93 3.16 -10.08 -20.69
CA ASP A 93 2.30 -9.03 -20.16
C ASP A 93 2.72 -8.67 -18.72
N ASN A 94 3.26 -7.44 -18.58
CA ASN A 94 3.70 -6.94 -17.28
C ASN A 94 2.54 -6.76 -16.29
N MET A 95 1.33 -6.42 -16.75
CA MET A 95 0.18 -6.24 -15.86
C MET A 95 -0.24 -7.58 -15.25
N ILE A 96 -0.25 -8.66 -16.03
CA ILE A 96 -0.56 -10.00 -15.53
C ILE A 96 0.52 -10.47 -14.58
N ARG A 97 1.79 -10.28 -14.94
CA ARG A 97 2.94 -10.60 -14.08
C ARG A 97 2.86 -9.89 -12.73
N ASP A 98 2.63 -8.58 -12.76
CA ASP A 98 2.56 -7.75 -11.56
C ASP A 98 1.33 -8.14 -10.71
N ARG A 99 0.22 -8.53 -11.34
CA ARG A 99 -0.97 -9.04 -10.64
C ARG A 99 -0.71 -10.34 -9.91
N VAL A 100 0.02 -11.26 -10.53
CA VAL A 100 0.42 -12.54 -9.90
C VAL A 100 1.37 -12.27 -8.72
N ALA A 101 2.37 -11.41 -8.91
CA ALA A 101 3.31 -11.01 -7.85
C ALA A 101 2.57 -10.35 -6.67
N PHE A 102 1.64 -9.45 -6.95
CA PHE A 102 0.81 -8.80 -5.93
C PHE A 102 -0.07 -9.80 -5.17
N LYS A 103 -0.70 -10.76 -5.86
CA LYS A 103 -1.48 -11.81 -5.19
C LYS A 103 -0.63 -12.65 -4.24
N LEU A 104 0.58 -13.05 -4.67
CA LEU A 104 1.49 -13.79 -3.79
C LEU A 104 1.90 -12.94 -2.58
N GLN A 105 2.19 -11.66 -2.80
CA GLN A 105 2.48 -10.73 -1.70
C GLN A 105 1.34 -10.67 -0.68
N LEU A 106 0.09 -10.54 -1.12
CA LEU A 106 -1.07 -10.57 -0.23
C LEU A 106 -1.18 -11.87 0.56
N LEU A 107 -0.96 -13.02 -0.08
CA LEU A 107 -0.97 -14.32 0.60
C LEU A 107 0.12 -14.42 1.67
N ILE A 108 1.31 -13.88 1.41
CA ILE A 108 2.40 -13.82 2.39
C ILE A 108 1.97 -12.95 3.58
N PHE A 109 1.40 -11.77 3.33
CA PHE A 109 0.92 -10.88 4.39
C PHE A 109 -0.19 -11.51 5.23
N ASP A 110 -1.14 -12.20 4.59
CA ASP A 110 -2.26 -12.87 5.28
C ASP A 110 -1.80 -14.02 6.21
N GLN A 111 -0.68 -14.66 5.89
CA GLN A 111 -0.10 -15.72 6.72
C GLN A 111 0.71 -15.19 7.90
N ILE A 112 1.10 -13.91 7.90
CA ILE A 112 1.88 -13.34 9.00
C ILE A 112 1.02 -13.20 10.25
N ARG A 113 1.49 -13.80 11.33
CA ARG A 113 0.91 -13.63 12.66
C ARG A 113 1.92 -12.94 13.57
N VAL A 114 1.57 -11.74 14.03
CA VAL A 114 2.40 -10.95 14.94
C VAL A 114 1.71 -10.96 16.30
N PRO A 115 2.36 -11.47 17.36
CA PRO A 115 1.84 -11.36 18.71
C PRO A 115 1.86 -9.90 19.17
N GLN A 116 1.10 -9.59 20.21
CA GLN A 116 1.18 -8.27 20.85
C GLN A 116 2.60 -8.00 21.33
N PRO A 117 3.08 -6.74 21.22
CA PRO A 117 4.39 -6.38 21.72
C PRO A 117 4.48 -6.53 23.24
N THR A 118 5.65 -6.94 23.72
CA THR A 118 5.96 -6.75 25.14
C THR A 118 6.13 -5.27 25.44
N GLU A 119 6.04 -4.90 26.72
CA GLU A 119 6.24 -3.50 27.15
C GLU A 119 7.61 -2.96 26.71
N ASP A 120 8.67 -3.76 26.85
CA ASP A 120 10.02 -3.36 26.47
C ASP A 120 10.16 -3.17 24.95
N GLN A 121 9.52 -4.05 24.15
CA GLN A 121 9.51 -3.92 22.69
C GLN A 121 8.77 -2.64 22.26
N LEU A 122 7.63 -2.37 22.86
CA LEU A 122 6.84 -1.18 22.53
C LEU A 122 7.59 0.10 22.91
N ARG A 123 8.22 0.14 24.10
CA ARG A 123 9.04 1.29 24.55
C ARG A 123 10.24 1.54 23.64
N ALA A 124 10.98 0.49 23.31
CA ALA A 124 12.14 0.61 22.41
C ALA A 124 11.72 1.14 21.05
N TRP A 125 10.67 0.53 20.45
CA TRP A 125 10.15 0.99 19.16
C TRP A 125 9.63 2.43 19.21
N PHE A 126 8.91 2.80 20.28
CA PHE A 126 8.38 4.14 20.46
C PHE A 126 9.50 5.19 20.57
N ALA A 127 10.58 4.89 21.28
CA ALA A 127 11.74 5.78 21.38
C ALA A 127 12.30 6.18 20.00
N ASP A 128 12.34 5.22 19.05
CA ASP A 128 12.81 5.45 17.69
C ASP A 128 11.74 6.07 16.76
N ASN A 129 10.46 6.05 17.17
CA ASN A 129 9.34 6.42 16.32
C ASN A 129 8.44 7.53 16.90
N HIS A 130 8.78 8.12 18.05
CA HIS A 130 7.93 9.10 18.74
C HIS A 130 7.55 10.29 17.85
N ALA A 131 8.44 10.71 16.94
CA ALA A 131 8.17 11.80 16.01
C ALA A 131 6.93 11.58 15.11
N ARG A 132 6.45 10.34 14.98
CA ARG A 132 5.19 10.01 14.25
C ARG A 132 3.95 10.41 15.04
N PHE A 133 4.07 10.68 16.33
CA PHE A 133 2.99 10.99 17.27
C PHE A 133 3.09 12.42 17.79
N ASP A 134 4.23 13.08 17.57
CA ASP A 134 4.44 14.44 18.05
C ASP A 134 3.47 15.41 17.37
N GLU A 135 2.83 16.23 18.15
CA GLU A 135 2.08 17.36 17.61
C GLU A 135 3.07 18.42 17.12
N GLN A 136 3.01 18.73 15.84
CA GLN A 136 3.85 19.77 15.26
C GLN A 136 3.44 21.15 15.76
N GLU A 137 4.41 22.02 15.99
CA GLU A 137 4.15 23.44 16.24
C GLU A 137 3.39 24.05 15.06
N ARG A 138 2.32 24.81 15.37
CA ARG A 138 1.44 25.43 14.38
C ARG A 138 1.27 26.91 14.68
N VAL A 139 1.14 27.69 13.61
CA VAL A 139 0.87 29.13 13.66
C VAL A 139 -0.32 29.49 12.80
N GLY A 140 -1.06 30.49 13.26
CA GLY A 140 -2.05 31.23 12.49
C GLY A 140 -1.55 32.64 12.26
N PHE A 141 -1.67 33.15 11.06
CA PHE A 141 -1.25 34.51 10.72
C PHE A 141 -2.07 35.06 9.56
N TYR A 142 -2.14 36.38 9.50
CA TYR A 142 -2.68 37.13 8.37
C TYR A 142 -1.53 37.59 7.49
N LEU A 143 -1.80 37.70 6.18
CA LEU A 143 -0.77 38.10 5.22
C LEU A 143 -1.42 38.76 4.02
N THR A 144 -0.88 39.92 3.59
CA THR A 144 -1.26 40.60 2.34
C THR A 144 -0.63 39.89 1.12
N PRO A 145 -1.12 40.09 -0.11
CA PRO A 145 -0.45 39.63 -1.32
C PRO A 145 1.01 40.12 -1.38
N PRO A 146 1.88 39.41 -2.13
CA PRO A 146 3.25 39.85 -2.33
C PRO A 146 3.31 41.16 -3.15
N THR A 147 4.22 42.05 -2.74
CA THR A 147 4.43 43.35 -3.40
C THR A 147 5.90 43.78 -3.25
N ASP A 148 6.24 44.99 -3.68
CA ASP A 148 7.53 45.62 -3.39
C ASP A 148 7.58 46.16 -1.95
N GLU A 149 8.78 46.45 -1.46
CA GLU A 149 8.99 46.85 -0.07
C GLU A 149 8.31 48.19 0.25
N MET A 150 8.38 49.18 -0.68
CA MET A 150 7.80 50.49 -0.46
C MET A 150 6.28 50.43 -0.36
N THR A 151 5.64 49.62 -1.19
CA THR A 151 4.20 49.40 -1.16
C THR A 151 3.79 48.65 0.12
N ALA A 152 4.56 47.63 0.56
CA ALA A 152 4.29 46.93 1.81
C ALA A 152 4.41 47.88 3.04
N GLN A 153 5.39 48.78 3.07
CA GLN A 153 5.52 49.80 4.13
C GLN A 153 4.32 50.75 4.14
N ARG A 154 3.82 51.17 2.97
CA ARG A 154 2.61 52.01 2.87
C ARG A 154 1.37 51.26 3.37
N GLN A 155 1.19 50.03 2.97
CA GLN A 155 0.09 49.18 3.45
C GLN A 155 0.14 48.99 4.97
N LEU A 156 1.33 48.81 5.56
CA LEU A 156 1.49 48.76 7.00
C LEU A 156 0.99 50.04 7.68
N ALA A 157 1.40 51.23 7.17
CA ALA A 157 0.98 52.49 7.70
C ALA A 157 -0.55 52.72 7.57
N GLU A 158 -1.17 52.25 6.50
CA GLU A 158 -2.64 52.29 6.31
C GLU A 158 -3.34 51.41 7.37
N ILE A 159 -2.87 50.22 7.62
CA ILE A 159 -3.41 49.27 8.62
C ILE A 159 -3.28 49.87 10.04
N GLU A 160 -2.09 50.37 10.40
CA GLU A 160 -1.82 50.94 11.72
C GLU A 160 -2.62 52.27 11.95
N GLY A 161 -2.83 53.05 10.88
CA GLY A 161 -3.62 54.25 10.94
C GLY A 161 -5.13 54.03 10.95
N GLN A 162 -5.62 52.81 10.90
CA GLN A 162 -7.04 52.47 10.78
C GLN A 162 -7.71 53.04 9.52
N HIS A 163 -6.96 53.29 8.47
CA HIS A 163 -7.42 53.77 7.18
C HIS A 163 -7.27 52.71 6.08
N GLU A 164 -7.33 51.44 6.48
CA GLU A 164 -7.17 50.29 5.58
C GLU A 164 -8.27 50.31 4.51
N SER A 165 -7.87 50.28 3.24
CA SER A 165 -8.80 50.23 2.13
C SER A 165 -9.60 48.89 2.13
N GLU A 166 -10.86 48.96 1.65
CA GLU A 166 -11.68 47.74 1.53
C GLU A 166 -11.00 46.69 0.66
N ASP A 167 -10.22 47.09 -0.34
CA ASP A 167 -9.51 46.19 -1.23
C ASP A 167 -8.36 45.48 -0.52
N LEU A 168 -7.62 46.17 0.35
CA LEU A 168 -6.55 45.56 1.15
C LEU A 168 -7.12 44.56 2.15
N GLN A 169 -8.25 44.91 2.81
CA GLN A 169 -8.96 43.98 3.70
C GLN A 169 -9.39 42.70 2.98
N LYS A 170 -10.00 42.83 1.78
CA LYS A 170 -10.47 41.69 0.97
C LYS A 170 -9.33 40.81 0.47
N GLN A 171 -8.16 41.40 0.22
CA GLN A 171 -6.98 40.69 -0.27
C GLN A 171 -6.15 40.06 0.85
N THR A 172 -6.28 40.56 2.09
CA THR A 172 -5.58 39.99 3.26
C THR A 172 -6.10 38.58 3.57
N ARG A 173 -5.21 37.60 3.55
CA ARG A 173 -5.54 36.18 3.77
C ARG A 173 -5.24 35.77 5.19
N ALA A 174 -6.16 35.00 5.78
CA ALA A 174 -5.93 34.29 7.02
C ALA A 174 -5.38 32.88 6.72
N ILE A 175 -4.23 32.57 7.25
CA ILE A 175 -3.63 31.23 7.23
C ILE A 175 -3.76 30.67 8.64
N LEU A 176 -4.58 29.62 8.81
CA LEU A 176 -4.91 29.08 10.12
C LEU A 176 -4.22 27.73 10.35
N GLY A 177 -3.60 27.58 11.53
CA GLY A 177 -3.06 26.29 12.00
C GLY A 177 -2.00 25.69 11.10
N ARG A 178 -1.20 26.49 10.42
CA ARG A 178 -0.15 26.01 9.51
C ARG A 178 1.04 25.44 10.30
N PRO A 179 1.54 24.23 9.95
CA PRO A 179 2.76 23.69 10.57
C PRO A 179 3.95 24.61 10.32
N VAL A 180 4.71 24.95 11.38
CA VAL A 180 5.91 25.79 11.28
C VAL A 180 6.95 25.19 10.33
N ALA A 181 7.10 23.86 10.35
CA ALA A 181 8.02 23.14 9.46
C ALA A 181 7.74 23.38 7.96
N SER A 182 6.50 23.71 7.58
CA SER A 182 6.13 23.95 6.19
C SER A 182 6.34 25.41 5.73
N LEU A 183 6.61 26.33 6.64
CA LEU A 183 6.76 27.76 6.31
C LEU A 183 7.99 28.04 5.46
N ALA A 184 9.12 27.44 5.79
CA ALA A 184 10.37 27.62 5.04
C ALA A 184 10.23 27.21 3.57
N ALA A 185 9.57 26.09 3.30
CA ALA A 185 9.31 25.60 1.94
C ALA A 185 8.43 26.59 1.14
N SER A 186 7.44 27.23 1.79
CA SER A 186 6.49 28.12 1.12
C SER A 186 6.98 29.55 1.03
N PHE A 187 7.56 30.11 2.10
CA PHE A 187 7.87 31.52 2.22
C PHE A 187 9.37 31.83 2.36
N GLY A 188 10.21 30.83 2.66
CA GLY A 188 11.64 30.98 2.94
C GLY A 188 11.95 30.94 4.44
N ASP A 189 13.21 30.61 4.77
CA ASP A 189 13.66 30.50 6.17
C ASP A 189 13.61 31.84 6.89
N ASN A 190 14.06 32.91 6.24
CA ASN A 190 14.05 34.27 6.81
C ASN A 190 12.62 34.71 7.19
N PHE A 191 11.65 34.43 6.32
CA PHE A 191 10.24 34.74 6.62
C PHE A 191 9.75 33.95 7.83
N ARG A 192 10.01 32.63 7.86
CA ARG A 192 9.63 31.77 8.99
C ARG A 192 10.17 32.31 10.31
N ASP A 193 11.47 32.59 10.34
CA ASP A 193 12.15 32.99 11.58
C ASP A 193 11.66 34.39 12.01
N ALA A 194 11.48 35.31 11.08
CA ALA A 194 10.94 36.64 11.36
C ALA A 194 9.48 36.58 11.85
N LEU A 195 8.62 35.73 11.23
CA LEU A 195 7.22 35.54 11.67
C LEU A 195 7.15 35.00 13.09
N LEU A 196 7.99 34.00 13.41
CA LEU A 196 8.02 33.39 14.75
C LEU A 196 8.55 34.32 15.84
N ALA A 197 9.33 35.33 15.48
CA ALA A 197 9.84 36.36 16.39
C ALA A 197 8.84 37.52 16.62
N LEU A 198 7.74 37.57 15.84
CA LEU A 198 6.72 38.62 16.02
C LEU A 198 5.95 38.45 17.32
N PRO A 199 5.69 39.56 18.04
CA PRO A 199 4.66 39.57 19.06
C PRO A 199 3.28 39.27 18.43
N GLN A 200 2.47 38.48 19.10
CA GLN A 200 1.13 38.15 18.65
C GLN A 200 0.26 39.42 18.52
N GLY A 201 -0.50 39.54 17.46
CA GLY A 201 -1.38 40.69 17.18
C GLY A 201 -0.70 41.88 16.53
N GLN A 202 0.64 41.92 16.42
CA GLN A 202 1.38 43.02 15.83
C GLN A 202 1.58 42.83 14.33
N TRP A 203 1.28 43.87 13.52
CA TRP A 203 1.59 43.91 12.11
C TRP A 203 3.04 44.27 11.84
N LYS A 204 3.65 43.64 10.83
CA LYS A 204 5.02 43.93 10.39
C LYS A 204 5.22 43.58 8.90
N VAL A 205 6.13 44.30 8.25
CA VAL A 205 6.56 43.95 6.88
C VAL A 205 7.60 42.87 6.95
N LEU A 206 7.35 41.77 6.24
CA LEU A 206 8.26 40.64 6.12
C LEU A 206 8.49 40.27 4.65
N GLN A 207 9.70 39.85 4.32
CA GLN A 207 10.08 39.37 2.99
C GLN A 207 9.92 37.86 2.86
N SER A 208 9.20 37.42 1.84
CA SER A 208 9.13 36.02 1.43
C SER A 208 9.92 35.78 0.13
N LYS A 209 9.85 34.57 -0.40
CA LYS A 209 10.38 34.22 -1.73
C LYS A 209 9.69 34.97 -2.86
N ASP A 210 8.41 35.34 -2.70
CA ASP A 210 7.56 35.92 -3.72
C ASP A 210 7.53 37.46 -3.66
N GLY A 211 8.06 38.06 -2.60
CA GLY A 211 8.08 39.51 -2.39
C GLY A 211 7.85 39.92 -0.93
N TRP A 212 7.44 41.18 -0.74
CA TRP A 212 7.18 41.73 0.59
C TRP A 212 5.72 41.65 0.95
N HIS A 213 5.40 41.41 2.19
CA HIS A 213 4.06 41.25 2.73
C HIS A 213 3.93 42.04 4.03
N VAL A 214 2.71 42.54 4.32
CA VAL A 214 2.34 42.91 5.68
C VAL A 214 1.74 41.70 6.37
N VAL A 215 2.32 41.31 7.51
CA VAL A 215 2.01 40.06 8.21
C VAL A 215 1.69 40.32 9.66
N ARG A 216 0.73 39.60 10.22
CA ARG A 216 0.40 39.63 11.65
C ARG A 216 0.32 38.19 12.18
N LEU A 217 1.14 37.86 13.14
CA LEU A 217 0.99 36.59 13.88
C LEU A 217 -0.29 36.67 14.73
N ASP A 218 -1.22 35.72 14.46
CA ASP A 218 -2.52 35.66 15.16
C ASP A 218 -2.52 34.64 16.29
N SER A 219 -1.99 33.46 16.04
CA SER A 219 -1.93 32.38 17.01
C SER A 219 -0.65 31.55 16.85
N ARG A 220 -0.19 31.02 17.95
CA ARG A 220 0.93 30.07 18.00
C ARG A 220 0.61 28.96 19.00
N ARG A 221 0.58 27.74 18.50
CA ARG A 221 0.41 26.54 19.32
C ARG A 221 1.72 25.78 19.31
N ALA A 222 2.34 25.66 20.46
CA ALA A 222 3.57 24.88 20.60
C ALA A 222 3.34 23.42 20.20
N GLY A 223 4.37 22.83 19.62
CA GLY A 223 4.41 21.39 19.44
C GLY A 223 4.44 20.66 20.78
N VAL A 224 3.92 19.46 20.80
CA VAL A 224 3.93 18.61 22.00
C VAL A 224 4.62 17.30 21.65
N VAL A 225 5.69 16.96 22.36
CA VAL A 225 6.32 15.66 22.27
C VAL A 225 5.38 14.63 22.87
N ALA A 226 5.02 13.63 22.08
CA ALA A 226 4.11 12.59 22.54
C ALA A 226 4.75 11.73 23.63
N SER A 227 3.95 11.36 24.63
CA SER A 227 4.32 10.31 25.59
C SER A 227 3.66 9.00 25.20
N LEU A 228 4.36 7.87 25.40
CA LEU A 228 3.82 6.56 25.07
C LEU A 228 2.47 6.30 25.76
N ASP A 229 2.30 6.78 26.99
CA ASP A 229 1.07 6.56 27.77
C ASP A 229 -0.15 7.22 27.11
N ASN A 230 0.03 8.39 26.47
CA ASN A 230 -1.05 9.12 25.81
C ASN A 230 -1.45 8.53 24.45
N VAL A 231 -0.53 7.82 23.80
CA VAL A 231 -0.72 7.30 22.42
C VAL A 231 -0.58 5.79 22.33
N ARG A 232 -0.66 5.10 23.47
CA ARG A 232 -0.36 3.67 23.59
C ARG A 232 -1.09 2.80 22.56
N ASP A 233 -2.40 2.95 22.45
CA ASP A 233 -3.22 2.13 21.54
C ASP A 233 -2.84 2.35 20.07
N GLU A 234 -2.52 3.59 19.72
CA GLU A 234 -2.05 3.93 18.38
C GLU A 234 -0.64 3.42 18.14
N ALA A 235 0.25 3.52 19.13
CA ALA A 235 1.60 2.99 19.06
C ALA A 235 1.59 1.47 18.87
N VAL A 236 0.74 0.74 19.58
CA VAL A 236 0.56 -0.71 19.40
C VAL A 236 0.10 -1.04 17.97
N ARG A 237 -0.91 -0.32 17.45
CA ARG A 237 -1.39 -0.55 16.07
C ARG A 237 -0.29 -0.33 15.03
N LEU A 238 0.46 0.76 15.16
CA LEU A 238 1.54 1.08 14.23
C LEU A 238 2.72 0.10 14.37
N TRP A 239 3.06 -0.31 15.58
CA TRP A 239 4.07 -1.34 15.83
C TRP A 239 3.70 -2.66 15.15
N LEU A 240 2.44 -3.12 15.32
CA LEU A 240 1.94 -4.34 14.67
C LEU A 240 2.02 -4.23 13.13
N THR A 241 1.70 -3.06 12.59
CA THR A 241 1.78 -2.81 11.15
C THR A 241 3.23 -2.87 10.65
N ASP A 242 4.16 -2.22 11.35
CA ASP A 242 5.57 -2.19 10.99
C ASP A 242 6.20 -3.59 11.13
N GLU A 243 5.89 -4.32 12.20
CA GLU A 243 6.40 -5.67 12.43
C GLU A 243 5.81 -6.68 11.42
N THR A 244 4.54 -6.54 11.05
CA THR A 244 3.92 -7.33 9.98
C THR A 244 4.65 -7.10 8.65
N ARG A 245 4.89 -5.84 8.30
CA ARG A 245 5.63 -5.48 7.08
C ARG A 245 7.04 -6.05 7.09
N LYS A 246 7.76 -5.92 8.20
CA LYS A 246 9.10 -6.46 8.38
C LYS A 246 9.13 -7.97 8.13
N ARG A 247 8.26 -8.74 8.81
CA ARG A 247 8.17 -10.20 8.65
C ARG A 247 7.78 -10.62 7.24
N ALA A 248 6.89 -9.86 6.59
CA ALA A 248 6.54 -10.12 5.19
C ALA A 248 7.74 -9.95 4.25
N TRP A 249 8.53 -8.89 4.44
CA TRP A 249 9.76 -8.68 3.67
C TRP A 249 10.84 -9.72 3.97
N GLU A 250 10.96 -10.19 5.21
CA GLU A 250 11.82 -11.30 5.56
C GLU A 250 11.39 -12.61 4.85
N ALA A 251 10.07 -12.85 4.73
CA ALA A 251 9.55 -13.99 3.98
C ALA A 251 9.90 -13.89 2.49
N VAL A 252 9.73 -12.70 1.86
CA VAL A 252 10.16 -12.47 0.48
C VAL A 252 11.68 -12.63 0.31
N SER A 253 12.46 -12.15 1.29
CA SER A 253 13.93 -12.29 1.26
C SER A 253 14.36 -13.74 1.33
N ARG A 254 13.65 -14.58 2.07
CA ARG A 254 13.90 -16.05 2.07
C ARG A 254 13.63 -16.66 0.70
N LEU A 255 12.58 -16.23 0.00
CA LEU A 255 12.33 -16.66 -1.38
C LEU A 255 13.49 -16.27 -2.30
N LYS A 256 13.99 -15.03 -2.16
CA LYS A 256 15.11 -14.53 -2.96
C LYS A 256 16.36 -15.41 -2.85
N ALA A 257 16.59 -16.05 -1.71
CA ALA A 257 17.76 -16.94 -1.51
C ALA A 257 17.78 -18.15 -2.46
N ALA A 258 16.62 -18.52 -3.04
CA ALA A 258 16.53 -19.60 -4.03
C ALA A 258 16.86 -19.15 -5.47
N TYR A 259 17.11 -17.83 -5.69
CA TYR A 259 17.34 -17.26 -7.01
C TYR A 259 18.74 -16.66 -7.15
N THR A 260 19.35 -16.85 -8.31
CA THR A 260 20.60 -16.17 -8.68
C THR A 260 20.27 -14.93 -9.53
N VAL A 261 20.63 -13.76 -9.03
CA VAL A 261 20.45 -12.49 -9.78
C VAL A 261 21.74 -12.20 -10.54
N ARG A 262 21.62 -12.01 -11.86
CA ARG A 262 22.73 -11.58 -12.73
C ARG A 262 22.39 -10.21 -13.29
N TYR A 263 23.38 -9.33 -13.33
CA TYR A 263 23.28 -8.00 -13.93
C TYR A 263 24.03 -8.03 -15.26
N GLU A 264 23.37 -7.67 -16.33
CA GLU A 264 24.01 -7.41 -17.62
C GLU A 264 24.69 -6.02 -17.53
N GLN A 265 25.95 -5.94 -18.01
CA GLN A 265 26.72 -4.70 -18.03
C GLN A 265 26.48 -3.95 -19.34
#